data_d029b95057f62a62a2048d1b6d03cd79
#
_entry.id   d029b95057f62a62a2048d1b6d03cd79
#
_cell.length_a   1.000
_cell.length_b   1.000
_cell.length_c   1.000
_cell.angle_alpha   90.00
_cell.angle_beta   90.00
_cell.angle_gamma   90.00
#
_symmetry.space_group_name_H-M   'P 1'
#
loop_
_entity.id
_entity.type
_entity.pdbx_description
1 polymer ?
#
loop_
_entity_poly.entity_id
_entity_poly.type
_entity_poly.pdbx_seq_one_letter_code
_entity_poly.pdbx_strand_id
1 'polypeptide(L)'
;VNRHDLTFTQTTDTLSSRLISLAVSPFVMLLYGLLALTMSHLSHAGTEQPTGGQYGLALDPVATVNFVFITPANPQQQQAKDIVQHSSILATIKHLSQTRYIFAPSVDIVFGSAKGPNYDSTQQQIQIPYQYITQLLQHIRDTDLYPTQQQRYQATTDALLVTLLHEIGHAFILDRAIPVLGNTENTVDNFVTILLLNDVERGDEIAINSGRFFSTRELSHSTLSANPFIQQHGLNQQRYQHILCLVYGSNPARYQRLFDSLSLAQRQQQQRQCKATFSTTHQSWLYYLDNNSEY
;
A
#
# COMPACT_ATOMS: atom_id res chain seq x y z
N VAL A 1 8.35 23.19 54.74
CA VAL A 1 9.67 22.92 55.30
C VAL A 1 10.49 22.19 54.27
N ASN A 2 11.68 22.75 53.98
CA ASN A 2 12.83 22.30 53.16
C ASN A 2 12.70 22.28 51.64
N ARG A 3 13.25 23.37 51.07
CA ARG A 3 13.85 23.45 49.73
C ARG A 3 15.18 22.68 49.78
N HIS A 4 15.47 21.93 48.74
CA HIS A 4 16.83 21.56 48.33
C HIS A 4 17.09 22.13 46.94
N ASP A 5 17.94 23.17 46.93
CA ASP A 5 18.59 23.71 45.73
C ASP A 5 19.62 22.71 45.23
N LEU A 6 19.52 22.34 43.96
CA LEU A 6 20.59 21.66 43.26
C LEU A 6 21.14 22.61 42.17
N THR A 7 22.26 23.22 42.50
CA THR A 7 23.10 24.00 41.57
C THR A 7 23.81 23.04 40.62
N PHE A 8 23.55 23.21 39.34
CA PHE A 8 24.30 22.49 38.25
C PHE A 8 25.46 23.39 37.80
N THR A 9 26.68 22.96 38.08
CA THR A 9 27.91 23.54 37.56
C THR A 9 28.14 23.13 36.13
N GLN A 10 28.23 24.10 35.23
CA GLN A 10 28.67 23.90 33.87
C GLN A 10 30.19 23.67 33.84
N THR A 11 30.62 22.52 33.36
CA THR A 11 32.00 22.31 32.93
C THR A 11 32.06 22.44 31.39
N THR A 12 32.75 23.46 30.94
CA THR A 12 33.11 23.69 29.54
C THR A 12 34.30 22.82 29.20
N ASP A 13 34.10 21.73 28.48
CA ASP A 13 35.20 20.98 27.84
C ASP A 13 35.40 21.48 26.40
N THR A 14 36.53 22.12 26.20
CA THR A 14 37.06 22.51 24.88
C THR A 14 37.61 21.29 24.15
N LEU A 15 36.88 20.80 23.13
CA LEU A 15 37.35 19.79 22.21
C LEU A 15 38.26 20.42 21.13
N SER A 16 39.54 20.17 21.27
CA SER A 16 40.58 20.49 20.29
C SER A 16 40.38 19.68 18.99
N SER A 17 40.28 20.37 17.88
CA SER A 17 40.21 19.81 16.53
C SER A 17 41.52 19.13 16.16
N ARG A 18 41.56 17.81 16.08
CA ARG A 18 42.63 17.05 15.42
C ARG A 18 42.23 16.80 13.97
N LEU A 19 42.91 17.48 13.06
CA LEU A 19 42.93 17.19 11.64
C LEU A 19 43.68 15.86 11.43
N ILE A 20 42.96 14.81 11.02
CA ILE A 20 43.59 13.57 10.57
C ILE A 20 43.84 13.71 9.09
N SER A 21 45.12 13.92 8.74
CA SER A 21 45.62 13.86 7.37
C SER A 21 45.72 12.38 6.96
N LEU A 22 44.85 11.97 6.04
CA LEU A 22 44.94 10.66 5.39
C LEU A 22 46.00 10.74 4.26
N ALA A 23 47.18 10.22 4.53
CA ALA A 23 48.18 10.00 3.49
C ALA A 23 47.76 8.80 2.64
N VAL A 24 47.44 9.05 1.38
CA VAL A 24 47.12 8.03 0.38
C VAL A 24 48.45 7.36 -0.05
N SER A 25 48.61 6.07 0.21
CA SER A 25 49.77 5.27 -0.15
C SER A 25 49.95 5.19 -1.69
N PRO A 26 51.17 5.37 -2.26
CA PRO A 26 51.40 5.33 -3.69
C PRO A 26 51.31 3.92 -4.33
N PHE A 27 50.90 2.90 -3.60
CA PHE A 27 50.79 1.52 -4.11
C PHE A 27 49.46 1.25 -4.86
N VAL A 28 48.47 2.14 -4.84
CA VAL A 28 47.19 1.96 -5.51
C VAL A 28 47.20 2.38 -6.99
N MET A 29 48.21 3.15 -7.42
CA MET A 29 48.31 3.65 -8.82
C MET A 29 48.93 2.67 -9.80
N LEU A 30 49.48 1.51 -9.35
CA LEU A 30 50.16 0.56 -10.24
C LEU A 30 49.28 -0.58 -10.77
N LEU A 31 48.02 -0.71 -10.28
CA LEU A 31 47.11 -1.78 -10.70
C LEU A 31 46.17 -1.39 -11.86
N TYR A 32 46.06 -0.11 -12.20
CA TYR A 32 45.22 0.36 -13.32
C TYR A 32 45.95 0.50 -14.66
N GLY A 33 47.27 0.27 -14.68
CA GLY A 33 48.11 0.40 -15.90
C GLY A 33 48.23 -0.87 -16.74
N LEU A 34 47.81 -2.05 -16.24
CA LEU A 34 48.06 -3.34 -16.95
C LEU A 34 46.80 -3.95 -17.60
N LEU A 35 45.64 -3.33 -17.57
CA LEU A 35 44.41 -3.84 -18.17
C LEU A 35 44.03 -3.21 -19.52
N ALA A 36 44.88 -2.36 -20.08
CA ALA A 36 44.61 -1.60 -21.32
C ALA A 36 45.34 -2.11 -22.58
N LEU A 37 46.02 -3.28 -22.54
CA LEU A 37 46.89 -3.71 -23.65
C LEU A 37 46.54 -5.09 -24.27
N THR A 38 45.32 -5.65 -24.07
CA THR A 38 44.92 -6.92 -24.69
C THR A 38 43.60 -6.88 -25.45
N MET A 39 43.22 -5.76 -26.06
CA MET A 39 42.07 -5.69 -26.95
C MET A 39 42.46 -5.08 -28.31
N SER A 40 43.38 -5.72 -29.03
CA SER A 40 43.58 -5.49 -30.48
C SER A 40 43.95 -6.82 -31.11
N HIS A 41 42.97 -7.45 -31.71
CA HIS A 41 43.03 -8.35 -32.87
C HIS A 41 41.87 -9.34 -32.80
N LEU A 42 40.76 -8.98 -33.45
CA LEU A 42 39.93 -9.92 -34.23
C LEU A 42 38.97 -9.06 -35.11
N SER A 43 39.46 -8.70 -36.27
CA SER A 43 38.63 -8.26 -37.38
C SER A 43 38.42 -9.43 -38.34
N HIS A 44 37.23 -9.46 -38.93
CA HIS A 44 36.75 -10.28 -40.05
C HIS A 44 36.03 -11.55 -39.70
N ALA A 45 34.71 -11.44 -39.68
CA ALA A 45 33.82 -12.44 -40.27
C ALA A 45 32.47 -11.79 -40.62
N GLY A 46 32.14 -11.80 -41.88
CA GLY A 46 30.83 -12.03 -42.50
C GLY A 46 29.70 -11.07 -42.14
N THR A 47 29.40 -10.15 -43.04
CA THR A 47 28.07 -9.52 -43.16
C THR A 47 27.05 -10.58 -43.57
N GLU A 48 26.35 -11.21 -42.63
CA GLU A 48 25.01 -11.74 -42.86
C GLU A 48 23.99 -10.75 -42.28
N GLN A 49 23.23 -10.12 -43.19
CA GLN A 49 22.02 -9.42 -42.85
C GLN A 49 21.02 -10.42 -42.27
N PRO A 50 20.50 -10.26 -41.04
CA PRO A 50 19.34 -11.01 -40.64
C PRO A 50 18.16 -10.46 -41.44
N THR A 51 17.60 -11.32 -42.32
CA THR A 51 16.27 -11.15 -42.89
C THR A 51 15.29 -10.76 -41.82
N GLY A 52 14.53 -9.67 -42.04
CA GLY A 52 13.53 -9.14 -41.17
C GLY A 52 12.54 -10.19 -40.66
N GLY A 53 12.82 -10.73 -39.49
CA GLY A 53 11.83 -11.39 -38.67
C GLY A 53 10.91 -10.29 -38.17
N GLN A 54 9.70 -10.29 -38.67
CA GLN A 54 8.58 -9.58 -38.09
C GLN A 54 8.44 -10.13 -36.64
N TYR A 55 9.08 -9.50 -35.66
CA TYR A 55 8.69 -9.66 -34.28
C TYR A 55 7.31 -9.02 -34.19
N GLY A 56 6.28 -9.82 -34.45
CA GLY A 56 4.95 -9.53 -33.98
C GLY A 56 5.10 -9.36 -32.47
N LEU A 57 4.90 -8.12 -31.98
CA LEU A 57 4.65 -7.86 -30.59
C LEU A 57 3.47 -8.76 -30.23
N ALA A 58 3.74 -9.94 -29.67
CA ALA A 58 2.74 -10.67 -28.93
C ALA A 58 2.33 -9.66 -27.84
N LEU A 59 1.14 -9.10 -28.00
CA LEU A 59 0.51 -8.36 -26.93
C LEU A 59 0.50 -9.35 -25.77
N ASP A 60 1.26 -9.05 -24.72
CA ASP A 60 1.21 -9.83 -23.49
C ASP A 60 -0.26 -10.00 -23.12
N PRO A 61 -0.71 -11.21 -22.76
CA PRO A 61 -2.09 -11.42 -22.41
C PRO A 61 -2.45 -10.41 -21.32
N VAL A 62 -3.41 -9.54 -21.61
CA VAL A 62 -3.89 -8.52 -20.68
C VAL A 62 -4.18 -9.25 -19.38
N ALA A 63 -3.42 -8.94 -18.33
CA ALA A 63 -3.60 -9.54 -17.02
C ALA A 63 -5.07 -9.40 -16.61
N THR A 64 -5.74 -10.51 -16.34
CA THR A 64 -7.18 -10.54 -16.10
C THR A 64 -7.46 -10.87 -14.65
N VAL A 65 -8.43 -10.17 -14.07
CA VAL A 65 -9.00 -10.56 -12.78
C VAL A 65 -10.24 -11.41 -13.01
N ASN A 66 -10.29 -12.57 -12.36
CA ASN A 66 -11.46 -13.43 -12.36
C ASN A 66 -12.15 -13.38 -10.99
N PHE A 67 -13.48 -13.30 -11.00
CA PHE A 67 -14.28 -13.32 -9.78
C PHE A 67 -14.97 -14.67 -9.64
N VAL A 68 -14.57 -15.42 -8.62
CA VAL A 68 -15.11 -16.74 -8.32
C VAL A 68 -16.00 -16.65 -7.08
N PHE A 69 -17.24 -17.16 -7.16
CA PHE A 69 -18.19 -17.16 -6.06
C PHE A 69 -18.51 -18.60 -5.67
N ILE A 70 -18.06 -19.00 -4.50
CA ILE A 70 -18.44 -20.30 -3.92
C ILE A 70 -19.94 -20.27 -3.57
N THR A 71 -20.62 -21.38 -3.74
CA THR A 71 -22.05 -21.49 -3.42
C THR A 71 -22.28 -21.21 -1.93
N PRO A 72 -23.11 -20.21 -1.57
CA PRO A 72 -23.45 -19.93 -0.18
C PRO A 72 -24.15 -21.11 0.51
N ALA A 73 -23.72 -21.43 1.73
CA ALA A 73 -24.29 -22.53 2.50
C ALA A 73 -25.51 -22.13 3.35
N ASN A 74 -25.75 -20.81 3.52
CA ASN A 74 -26.84 -20.31 4.37
C ASN A 74 -27.24 -18.86 3.93
N PRO A 75 -28.38 -18.34 4.44
CA PRO A 75 -28.87 -17.00 4.06
C PRO A 75 -27.89 -15.86 4.37
N GLN A 76 -27.08 -15.95 5.42
CA GLN A 76 -26.10 -14.92 5.77
C GLN A 76 -24.99 -14.88 4.73
N GLN A 77 -24.50 -16.02 4.28
CA GLN A 77 -23.53 -16.09 3.19
C GLN A 77 -24.12 -15.62 1.87
N GLN A 78 -25.39 -15.91 1.61
CA GLN A 78 -26.09 -15.37 0.44
C GLN A 78 -26.15 -13.84 0.50
N GLN A 79 -26.48 -13.25 1.65
CA GLN A 79 -26.46 -11.80 1.84
C GLN A 79 -25.06 -11.21 1.58
N ALA A 80 -24.00 -11.87 2.06
CA ALA A 80 -22.62 -11.45 1.81
C ALA A 80 -22.28 -11.46 0.31
N LYS A 81 -22.66 -12.51 -0.41
CA LYS A 81 -22.54 -12.60 -1.86
C LYS A 81 -23.28 -11.47 -2.58
N ASP A 82 -24.54 -11.24 -2.17
CA ASP A 82 -25.40 -10.19 -2.78
C ASP A 82 -24.79 -8.80 -2.57
N ILE A 83 -24.21 -8.51 -1.41
CA ILE A 83 -23.51 -7.24 -1.14
C ILE A 83 -22.38 -7.04 -2.15
N VAL A 84 -21.56 -8.04 -2.41
CA VAL A 84 -20.45 -7.94 -3.37
C VAL A 84 -21.00 -7.74 -4.78
N GLN A 85 -21.95 -8.57 -5.21
CA GLN A 85 -22.45 -8.56 -6.59
C GLN A 85 -23.24 -7.32 -6.98
N HIS A 86 -23.93 -6.67 -6.01
CA HIS A 86 -24.71 -5.44 -6.25
C HIS A 86 -23.95 -4.15 -5.90
N SER A 87 -22.68 -4.26 -5.48
CA SER A 87 -21.83 -3.10 -5.22
C SER A 87 -20.98 -2.72 -6.44
N SER A 88 -20.32 -1.56 -6.38
CA SER A 88 -19.34 -1.14 -7.38
C SER A 88 -18.00 -1.86 -7.30
N ILE A 89 -17.76 -2.71 -6.27
CA ILE A 89 -16.45 -3.33 -5.98
C ILE A 89 -15.88 -4.05 -7.19
N LEU A 90 -16.67 -4.93 -7.82
CA LEU A 90 -16.20 -5.73 -8.96
C LEU A 90 -15.83 -4.85 -10.16
N ALA A 91 -16.66 -3.84 -10.43
CA ALA A 91 -16.40 -2.88 -11.51
C ALA A 91 -15.14 -2.04 -11.24
N THR A 92 -14.96 -1.58 -10.00
CA THR A 92 -13.77 -0.82 -9.58
C THR A 92 -12.50 -1.64 -9.74
N ILE A 93 -12.48 -2.89 -9.23
CA ILE A 93 -11.29 -3.76 -9.34
C ILE A 93 -10.99 -4.09 -10.80
N LYS A 94 -12.03 -4.39 -11.61
CA LYS A 94 -11.86 -4.63 -13.05
C LYS A 94 -11.29 -3.41 -13.76
N HIS A 95 -11.78 -2.22 -13.45
CA HIS A 95 -11.25 -0.97 -14.01
C HIS A 95 -9.78 -0.78 -13.65
N LEU A 96 -9.41 -0.93 -12.37
CA LEU A 96 -8.02 -0.81 -11.92
C LEU A 96 -7.11 -1.87 -12.56
N SER A 97 -7.60 -3.09 -12.78
CA SER A 97 -6.82 -4.14 -13.45
C SER A 97 -6.52 -3.79 -14.91
N GLN A 98 -7.39 -3.05 -15.57
CA GLN A 98 -7.25 -2.64 -16.96
C GLN A 98 -6.44 -1.35 -17.14
N THR A 99 -6.53 -0.43 -16.18
CA THR A 99 -5.92 0.91 -16.27
C THR A 99 -4.57 1.01 -15.56
N ARG A 100 -4.36 0.22 -14.51
CA ARG A 100 -3.15 0.23 -13.69
C ARG A 100 -2.37 -1.08 -13.70
N TYR A 101 -2.86 -2.08 -14.43
CA TYR A 101 -2.20 -3.39 -14.57
C TYR A 101 -1.75 -3.97 -13.23
N ILE A 102 -2.59 -3.82 -12.18
CA ILE A 102 -2.27 -4.22 -10.81
C ILE A 102 -2.12 -5.73 -10.63
N PHE A 103 -2.45 -6.50 -11.65
CA PHE A 103 -2.25 -7.94 -11.69
C PHE A 103 -1.27 -8.31 -12.81
N ALA A 104 -0.31 -9.14 -12.47
CA ALA A 104 0.58 -9.79 -13.42
C ALA A 104 1.07 -11.10 -12.80
N PRO A 105 0.59 -12.16 -13.12
CA PRO A 105 -0.38 -12.71 -14.07
C PRO A 105 -1.84 -12.56 -13.67
N SER A 106 -2.75 -13.31 -14.34
CA SER A 106 -4.17 -13.37 -13.94
C SER A 106 -4.32 -13.85 -12.51
N VAL A 107 -5.15 -13.17 -11.72
CA VAL A 107 -5.44 -13.49 -10.32
C VAL A 107 -6.92 -13.80 -10.16
N ASP A 108 -7.24 -14.89 -9.44
CA ASP A 108 -8.60 -15.20 -9.02
C ASP A 108 -8.92 -14.51 -7.70
N ILE A 109 -10.03 -13.81 -7.62
CA ILE A 109 -10.60 -13.33 -6.37
C ILE A 109 -11.74 -14.24 -5.98
N VAL A 110 -11.53 -15.05 -4.94
CA VAL A 110 -12.44 -16.12 -4.51
C VAL A 110 -13.26 -15.66 -3.33
N PHE A 111 -14.55 -15.40 -3.55
CA PHE A 111 -15.52 -15.07 -2.51
C PHE A 111 -16.17 -16.34 -1.94
N GLY A 112 -16.22 -16.44 -0.62
CA GLY A 112 -16.74 -17.60 0.09
C GLY A 112 -15.68 -18.65 0.41
N SER A 113 -14.40 -18.31 0.29
CA SER A 113 -13.28 -19.18 0.68
C SER A 113 -13.34 -19.59 2.16
N ALA A 114 -12.68 -20.69 2.51
CA ALA A 114 -12.60 -21.17 3.89
C ALA A 114 -11.63 -20.36 4.77
N LYS A 115 -10.66 -19.71 4.14
CA LYS A 115 -9.59 -18.90 4.78
C LYS A 115 -9.56 -17.50 4.18
N GLY A 116 -8.93 -16.59 4.85
CA GLY A 116 -8.74 -15.20 4.43
C GLY A 116 -9.51 -14.19 5.31
N PRO A 117 -9.59 -12.92 4.93
CA PRO A 117 -8.95 -12.34 3.73
C PRO A 117 -7.44 -12.56 3.71
N ASN A 118 -6.90 -12.96 2.56
CA ASN A 118 -5.46 -13.06 2.32
C ASN A 118 -5.15 -13.27 0.83
N TYR A 119 -3.95 -12.89 0.41
CA TYR A 119 -3.36 -13.34 -0.85
C TYR A 119 -2.62 -14.66 -0.65
N ASP A 120 -3.01 -15.70 -1.39
CA ASP A 120 -2.31 -16.98 -1.46
C ASP A 120 -1.42 -17.00 -2.70
N SER A 121 -0.13 -16.80 -2.53
CA SER A 121 0.85 -16.75 -3.63
C SER A 121 1.06 -18.11 -4.32
N THR A 122 0.78 -19.22 -3.61
CA THR A 122 0.90 -20.58 -4.18
C THR A 122 -0.20 -20.86 -5.19
N GLN A 123 -1.41 -20.38 -4.89
CA GLN A 123 -2.58 -20.53 -5.74
C GLN A 123 -2.83 -19.32 -6.65
N GLN A 124 -2.10 -18.22 -6.45
CA GLN A 124 -2.33 -16.93 -7.08
C GLN A 124 -3.78 -16.45 -6.91
N GLN A 125 -4.29 -16.54 -5.68
CA GLN A 125 -5.66 -16.24 -5.34
C GLN A 125 -5.76 -15.25 -4.19
N ILE A 126 -6.69 -14.31 -4.30
CA ILE A 126 -7.16 -13.51 -3.18
C ILE A 126 -8.40 -14.17 -2.61
N GLN A 127 -8.33 -14.58 -1.36
CA GLN A 127 -9.36 -15.34 -0.68
C GLN A 127 -10.16 -14.46 0.26
N ILE A 128 -11.49 -14.39 0.06
CA ILE A 128 -12.40 -13.56 0.86
C ILE A 128 -13.55 -14.43 1.40
N PRO A 129 -13.52 -14.85 2.67
CA PRO A 129 -14.62 -15.63 3.27
C PRO A 129 -15.91 -14.82 3.34
N TYR A 130 -17.05 -15.42 3.06
CA TYR A 130 -18.35 -14.81 3.34
C TYR A 130 -18.51 -14.46 4.83
N GLN A 131 -17.92 -15.28 5.70
CA GLN A 131 -17.93 -15.00 7.14
C GLN A 131 -17.29 -13.66 7.48
N TYR A 132 -16.19 -13.28 6.82
CA TYR A 132 -15.58 -11.97 7.03
C TYR A 132 -16.55 -10.84 6.66
N ILE A 133 -17.21 -10.95 5.50
CA ILE A 133 -18.17 -9.95 5.03
C ILE A 133 -19.37 -9.84 6.00
N THR A 134 -19.88 -10.96 6.49
CA THR A 134 -20.98 -10.95 7.47
C THR A 134 -20.57 -10.35 8.80
N GLN A 135 -19.36 -10.64 9.29
CA GLN A 135 -18.81 -10.04 10.50
C GLN A 135 -18.60 -8.52 10.34
N LEU A 136 -18.09 -8.09 9.19
CA LEU A 136 -17.91 -6.68 8.85
C LEU A 136 -19.26 -5.94 8.87
N LEU A 137 -20.27 -6.49 8.18
CA LEU A 137 -21.63 -5.93 8.17
C LEU A 137 -22.24 -5.85 9.58
N GLN A 138 -22.07 -6.92 10.39
CA GLN A 138 -22.60 -6.94 11.75
C GLN A 138 -21.92 -5.88 12.62
N HIS A 139 -20.60 -5.78 12.58
CA HIS A 139 -19.88 -4.75 13.34
C HIS A 139 -20.32 -3.33 12.95
N ILE A 140 -20.49 -3.05 11.65
CA ILE A 140 -20.99 -1.77 11.17
C ILE A 140 -22.41 -1.47 11.66
N ARG A 141 -23.26 -2.50 11.78
CA ARG A 141 -24.62 -2.35 12.35
C ARG A 141 -24.59 -2.03 13.84
N ASP A 142 -23.64 -2.61 14.56
CA ASP A 142 -23.52 -2.47 16.00
C ASP A 142 -22.88 -1.14 16.44
N THR A 143 -22.34 -0.36 15.47
CA THR A 143 -21.80 0.97 15.76
C THR A 143 -22.84 2.05 15.50
N ASP A 144 -22.80 3.13 16.29
CA ASP A 144 -23.64 4.33 16.08
C ASP A 144 -23.13 5.26 14.96
N LEU A 145 -22.03 4.86 14.30
CA LEU A 145 -21.39 5.70 13.27
C LEU A 145 -22.23 5.82 11.99
N TYR A 146 -23.10 4.84 11.73
CA TYR A 146 -23.87 4.73 10.48
C TYR A 146 -25.37 4.56 10.75
N PRO A 147 -26.12 5.65 10.97
CA PRO A 147 -27.52 5.60 11.41
C PRO A 147 -28.48 5.00 10.39
N THR A 148 -28.21 5.15 9.09
CA THR A 148 -29.13 4.63 8.05
C THR A 148 -28.64 3.31 7.44
N GLN A 149 -29.56 2.54 6.89
CA GLN A 149 -29.24 1.30 6.17
C GLN A 149 -28.31 1.56 4.96
N GLN A 150 -28.52 2.65 4.24
CA GLN A 150 -27.70 3.03 3.09
C GLN A 150 -26.25 3.35 3.53
N GLN A 151 -26.08 4.09 4.62
CA GLN A 151 -24.76 4.39 5.16
C GLN A 151 -24.02 3.11 5.63
N ARG A 152 -24.75 2.19 6.27
CA ARG A 152 -24.18 0.88 6.68
C ARG A 152 -23.77 0.05 5.47
N TYR A 153 -24.59 0.01 4.43
CA TYR A 153 -24.24 -0.66 3.19
C TYR A 153 -23.00 -0.04 2.55
N GLN A 154 -22.96 1.29 2.43
CA GLN A 154 -21.81 2.00 1.88
C GLN A 154 -20.54 1.77 2.70
N ALA A 155 -20.61 1.87 4.03
CA ALA A 155 -19.47 1.62 4.90
C ALA A 155 -18.96 0.17 4.78
N THR A 156 -19.87 -0.81 4.63
CA THR A 156 -19.49 -2.21 4.42
C THR A 156 -18.76 -2.41 3.10
N THR A 157 -19.27 -1.82 2.02
CA THR A 157 -18.67 -1.94 0.69
C THR A 157 -17.35 -1.17 0.60
N ASP A 158 -17.24 0.00 1.23
CA ASP A 158 -16.01 0.79 1.30
C ASP A 158 -14.92 0.02 2.06
N ALA A 159 -15.24 -0.52 3.24
CA ALA A 159 -14.29 -1.31 4.04
C ALA A 159 -13.88 -2.62 3.33
N LEU A 160 -14.80 -3.28 2.63
CA LEU A 160 -14.50 -4.48 1.84
C LEU A 160 -13.61 -4.15 0.64
N LEU A 161 -13.85 -3.03 -0.05
CA LEU A 161 -13.00 -2.57 -1.15
C LEU A 161 -11.57 -2.31 -0.65
N VAL A 162 -11.41 -1.63 0.49
CA VAL A 162 -10.08 -1.40 1.10
C VAL A 162 -9.40 -2.71 1.45
N THR A 163 -10.11 -3.68 2.03
CA THR A 163 -9.58 -5.02 2.31
C THR A 163 -9.10 -5.73 1.03
N LEU A 164 -9.89 -5.69 -0.03
CA LEU A 164 -9.52 -6.28 -1.32
C LEU A 164 -8.31 -5.60 -1.93
N LEU A 165 -8.27 -4.27 -1.94
CA LEU A 165 -7.11 -3.52 -2.44
C LEU A 165 -5.86 -3.77 -1.59
N HIS A 166 -6.00 -4.05 -0.30
CA HIS A 166 -4.90 -4.42 0.58
C HIS A 166 -4.30 -5.78 0.18
N GLU A 167 -5.14 -6.79 -0.03
CA GLU A 167 -4.66 -8.10 -0.51
C GLU A 167 -4.09 -8.04 -1.94
N ILE A 168 -4.67 -7.20 -2.80
CA ILE A 168 -4.12 -6.89 -4.12
C ILE A 168 -2.74 -6.23 -3.98
N GLY A 169 -2.55 -5.36 -3.00
CA GLY A 169 -1.27 -4.72 -2.71
C GLY A 169 -0.17 -5.73 -2.33
N HIS A 170 -0.50 -6.73 -1.50
CA HIS A 170 0.42 -7.83 -1.21
C HIS A 170 0.78 -8.63 -2.47
N ALA A 171 -0.22 -8.96 -3.30
CA ALA A 171 -0.01 -9.65 -4.57
C ALA A 171 0.90 -8.81 -5.49
N PHE A 172 0.59 -7.53 -5.69
CA PHE A 172 1.33 -6.63 -6.55
C PHE A 172 2.80 -6.47 -6.13
N ILE A 173 3.06 -6.31 -4.83
CA ILE A 173 4.42 -6.21 -4.29
C ILE A 173 5.20 -7.51 -4.53
N LEU A 174 4.58 -8.65 -4.28
CA LEU A 174 5.23 -9.96 -4.40
C LEU A 174 5.50 -10.31 -5.86
N ASP A 175 4.47 -10.20 -6.72
CA ASP A 175 4.53 -10.62 -8.13
C ASP A 175 5.48 -9.74 -8.96
N ARG A 176 5.62 -8.45 -8.56
CA ARG A 176 6.55 -7.51 -9.20
C ARG A 176 7.91 -7.42 -8.52
N ALA A 177 8.16 -8.25 -7.49
CA ALA A 177 9.38 -8.22 -6.70
C ALA A 177 9.77 -6.80 -6.22
N ILE A 178 8.76 -5.99 -5.85
CA ILE A 178 8.97 -4.61 -5.41
C ILE A 178 9.73 -4.62 -4.07
N PRO A 179 10.90 -3.96 -3.98
CA PRO A 179 11.69 -3.97 -2.76
C PRO A 179 10.99 -3.21 -1.64
N VAL A 180 10.69 -3.90 -0.54
CA VAL A 180 10.13 -3.30 0.68
C VAL A 180 11.23 -3.16 1.73
N LEU A 181 11.61 -1.93 2.04
CA LEU A 181 12.67 -1.60 3.01
C LEU A 181 12.15 -1.35 4.43
N GLY A 182 10.96 -1.82 4.75
CA GLY A 182 10.34 -1.56 6.06
C GLY A 182 9.18 -2.50 6.35
N ASN A 183 8.18 -1.97 7.05
CA ASN A 183 6.97 -2.73 7.36
C ASN A 183 6.11 -2.88 6.09
N THR A 184 5.84 -4.12 5.70
CA THR A 184 5.06 -4.46 4.49
C THR A 184 3.63 -3.92 4.59
N GLU A 185 3.01 -3.95 5.76
CA GLU A 185 1.65 -3.45 5.97
C GLU A 185 1.54 -1.94 5.67
N ASN A 186 2.51 -1.16 6.15
CA ASN A 186 2.56 0.28 5.84
C ASN A 186 2.78 0.53 4.34
N THR A 187 3.56 -0.30 3.69
CA THR A 187 3.83 -0.22 2.25
C THR A 187 2.56 -0.52 1.45
N VAL A 188 1.82 -1.55 1.84
CA VAL A 188 0.53 -1.91 1.25
C VAL A 188 -0.51 -0.82 1.50
N ASP A 189 -0.61 -0.26 2.71
CA ASP A 189 -1.53 0.86 3.00
C ASP A 189 -1.22 2.09 2.13
N ASN A 190 0.07 2.37 1.89
CA ASN A 190 0.47 3.43 0.97
C ASN A 190 -0.02 3.17 -0.45
N PHE A 191 0.18 1.95 -0.96
CA PHE A 191 -0.32 1.53 -2.27
C PHE A 191 -1.83 1.72 -2.38
N VAL A 192 -2.60 1.17 -1.42
CA VAL A 192 -4.06 1.29 -1.38
C VAL A 192 -4.49 2.75 -1.37
N THR A 193 -3.86 3.56 -0.51
CA THR A 193 -4.22 4.98 -0.38
C THR A 193 -3.94 5.74 -1.67
N ILE A 194 -2.81 5.49 -2.34
CA ILE A 194 -2.49 6.15 -3.62
C ILE A 194 -3.46 5.72 -4.73
N LEU A 195 -3.80 4.42 -4.84
CA LEU A 195 -4.81 3.96 -5.80
C LEU A 195 -6.17 4.62 -5.55
N LEU A 196 -6.62 4.66 -4.29
CA LEU A 196 -7.89 5.31 -3.94
C LEU A 196 -7.90 6.78 -4.32
N LEU A 197 -6.83 7.52 -4.01
CA LEU A 197 -6.74 8.95 -4.26
C LEU A 197 -6.67 9.32 -5.75
N ASN A 198 -6.10 8.45 -6.58
CA ASN A 198 -5.88 8.74 -7.99
C ASN A 198 -6.96 8.17 -8.91
N ASP A 199 -7.45 6.97 -8.61
CA ASP A 199 -8.14 6.14 -9.59
C ASP A 199 -9.54 5.68 -9.16
N VAL A 200 -9.97 6.02 -7.94
CA VAL A 200 -11.26 5.59 -7.40
C VAL A 200 -12.14 6.80 -7.07
N GLU A 201 -13.36 6.80 -7.60
CA GLU A 201 -14.35 7.81 -7.24
C GLU A 201 -14.60 7.82 -5.74
N ARG A 202 -14.58 9.00 -5.09
CA ARG A 202 -14.66 9.17 -3.64
C ARG A 202 -13.56 8.43 -2.86
N GLY A 203 -12.44 8.12 -3.51
CA GLY A 203 -11.38 7.32 -2.90
C GLY A 203 -10.79 7.97 -1.64
N ASP A 204 -10.75 9.29 -1.56
CA ASP A 204 -10.35 10.03 -0.37
C ASP A 204 -11.31 9.82 0.83
N GLU A 205 -12.62 9.80 0.58
CA GLU A 205 -13.63 9.51 1.59
C GLU A 205 -13.57 8.03 2.03
N ILE A 206 -13.38 7.12 1.07
CA ILE A 206 -13.19 5.70 1.33
C ILE A 206 -11.96 5.47 2.23
N ALA A 207 -10.83 6.09 1.92
CA ALA A 207 -9.60 5.99 2.71
C ALA A 207 -9.79 6.49 4.15
N ILE A 208 -10.42 7.67 4.33
CA ILE A 208 -10.69 8.24 5.66
C ILE A 208 -11.64 7.36 6.45
N ASN A 209 -12.77 6.97 5.87
CA ASN A 209 -13.83 6.26 6.56
C ASN A 209 -13.42 4.84 6.93
N SER A 210 -12.81 4.12 6.00
CA SER A 210 -12.32 2.76 6.25
C SER A 210 -11.16 2.76 7.24
N GLY A 211 -10.21 3.70 7.10
CA GLY A 211 -9.14 3.87 8.06
C GLY A 211 -9.64 4.16 9.46
N ARG A 212 -10.62 5.07 9.59
CA ARG A 212 -11.29 5.36 10.86
C ARG A 212 -11.97 4.11 11.42
N PHE A 213 -12.75 3.41 10.61
CA PHE A 213 -13.44 2.19 11.01
C PHE A 213 -12.47 1.13 11.56
N PHE A 214 -11.41 0.78 10.81
CA PHE A 214 -10.45 -0.23 11.23
C PHE A 214 -9.56 0.19 12.40
N SER A 215 -9.44 1.49 12.72
CA SER A 215 -8.64 1.99 13.84
C SER A 215 -9.45 2.24 15.11
N THR A 216 -10.76 2.00 15.10
CA THR A 216 -11.61 2.28 16.26
C THR A 216 -11.37 1.31 17.41
N ARG A 217 -11.58 1.79 18.62
CA ARG A 217 -11.49 0.97 19.83
C ARG A 217 -12.61 -0.10 19.84
N GLU A 218 -13.75 0.23 19.29
CA GLU A 218 -14.90 -0.67 19.20
C GLU A 218 -14.55 -1.94 18.43
N LEU A 219 -13.70 -1.85 17.39
CA LEU A 219 -13.24 -3.00 16.64
C LEU A 219 -12.50 -4.00 17.54
N SER A 220 -11.66 -3.54 18.46
CA SER A 220 -10.87 -4.41 19.35
C SER A 220 -11.73 -5.25 20.32
N HIS A 221 -12.99 -4.85 20.55
CA HIS A 221 -13.96 -5.54 21.40
C HIS A 221 -15.04 -6.30 20.60
N SER A 222 -14.97 -6.32 19.27
CA SER A 222 -15.93 -6.99 18.41
C SER A 222 -15.53 -8.43 18.09
N THR A 223 -16.48 -9.22 17.62
CA THR A 223 -16.20 -10.58 17.07
C THR A 223 -15.29 -10.53 15.85
N LEU A 224 -15.28 -9.40 15.13
CA LEU A 224 -14.41 -9.18 13.97
C LEU A 224 -12.93 -9.10 14.39
N SER A 225 -12.61 -8.65 15.60
CA SER A 225 -11.23 -8.60 16.11
C SER A 225 -10.55 -9.97 16.20
N ALA A 226 -11.33 -11.04 16.36
CA ALA A 226 -10.82 -12.40 16.34
C ALA A 226 -10.57 -12.97 14.93
N ASN A 227 -10.96 -12.23 13.87
CA ASN A 227 -10.70 -12.64 12.50
C ASN A 227 -9.19 -12.60 12.22
N PRO A 228 -8.60 -13.65 11.63
CA PRO A 228 -7.17 -13.70 11.32
C PRO A 228 -6.67 -12.51 10.51
N PHE A 229 -7.46 -11.98 9.57
CA PHE A 229 -7.12 -10.79 8.82
C PHE A 229 -6.90 -9.58 9.74
N ILE A 230 -7.84 -9.31 10.66
CA ILE A 230 -7.71 -8.18 11.58
C ILE A 230 -6.53 -8.35 12.53
N GLN A 231 -6.23 -9.58 12.96
CA GLN A 231 -5.06 -9.86 13.81
C GLN A 231 -3.73 -9.66 13.07
N GLN A 232 -3.66 -10.07 11.82
CA GLN A 232 -2.45 -10.01 11.01
C GLN A 232 -2.25 -8.65 10.34
N HIS A 233 -3.33 -8.05 9.79
CA HIS A 233 -3.30 -6.84 8.98
C HIS A 233 -4.00 -5.65 9.64
N GLY A 234 -4.47 -5.80 10.89
CA GLY A 234 -5.27 -4.79 11.57
C GLY A 234 -4.65 -3.40 11.58
N LEU A 235 -5.42 -2.44 11.09
CA LEU A 235 -5.03 -1.05 11.08
C LEU A 235 -5.04 -0.52 12.53
N ASN A 236 -3.91 -0.02 12.98
CA ASN A 236 -3.81 0.68 14.26
C ASN A 236 -3.91 2.20 14.08
N GLN A 237 -3.99 2.92 15.20
CA GLN A 237 -4.09 4.37 15.18
C GLN A 237 -2.92 5.06 14.44
N GLN A 238 -1.73 4.50 14.50
CA GLN A 238 -0.55 5.06 13.82
C GLN A 238 -0.67 4.93 12.29
N ARG A 239 -1.08 3.76 11.78
CA ARG A 239 -1.33 3.53 10.36
C ARG A 239 -2.45 4.44 9.85
N TYR A 240 -3.53 4.58 10.62
CA TYR A 240 -4.61 5.52 10.28
C TYR A 240 -4.14 6.96 10.19
N GLN A 241 -3.33 7.44 11.15
CA GLN A 241 -2.76 8.79 11.08
C GLN A 241 -1.90 8.99 9.83
N HIS A 242 -1.19 7.94 9.39
CA HIS A 242 -0.42 8.00 8.16
C HIS A 242 -1.31 8.10 6.91
N ILE A 243 -2.41 7.34 6.85
CA ILE A 243 -3.42 7.46 5.78
C ILE A 243 -3.99 8.88 5.72
N LEU A 244 -4.39 9.45 6.87
CA LEU A 244 -4.86 10.84 6.95
C LEU A 244 -3.81 11.85 6.44
N CYS A 245 -2.54 11.58 6.71
CA CYS A 245 -1.43 12.39 6.24
C CYS A 245 -1.33 12.36 4.70
N LEU A 246 -1.47 11.20 4.06
CA LEU A 246 -1.50 11.06 2.61
C LEU A 246 -2.73 11.77 2.00
N VAL A 247 -3.90 11.58 2.59
CA VAL A 247 -5.14 12.26 2.14
C VAL A 247 -5.00 13.77 2.25
N TYR A 248 -4.47 14.29 3.37
CA TYR A 248 -4.20 15.73 3.50
C TYR A 248 -3.22 16.22 2.43
N GLY A 249 -2.11 15.49 2.24
CA GLY A 249 -1.07 15.85 1.29
C GLY A 249 -1.55 15.91 -0.15
N SER A 250 -2.52 15.09 -0.53
CA SER A 250 -3.10 15.05 -1.88
C SER A 250 -3.95 16.31 -2.19
N ASN A 251 -4.69 16.81 -1.21
CA ASN A 251 -5.50 18.02 -1.37
C ASN A 251 -5.58 18.85 -0.08
N PRO A 252 -4.53 19.61 0.24
CA PRO A 252 -4.48 20.39 1.48
C PRO A 252 -5.60 21.43 1.62
N ALA A 253 -6.11 21.95 0.51
CA ALA A 253 -7.20 22.93 0.53
C ALA A 253 -8.53 22.31 0.98
N ARG A 254 -8.83 21.09 0.52
CA ARG A 254 -10.05 20.36 0.91
C ARG A 254 -9.98 19.88 2.37
N TYR A 255 -8.82 19.48 2.84
CA TYR A 255 -8.63 18.82 4.13
C TYR A 255 -8.01 19.69 5.22
N GLN A 256 -8.13 21.01 5.13
CA GLN A 256 -7.56 21.98 6.08
C GLN A 256 -7.89 21.65 7.55
N ARG A 257 -9.08 21.10 7.81
CA ARG A 257 -9.62 20.83 9.15
C ARG A 257 -9.17 19.50 9.77
N LEU A 258 -8.48 18.63 9.00
CA LEU A 258 -8.06 17.31 9.54
C LEU A 258 -7.20 17.39 10.80
N PHE A 259 -6.53 18.52 11.02
CA PHE A 259 -5.64 18.72 12.15
C PHE A 259 -6.09 19.85 13.10
N ASP A 260 -7.38 20.19 13.11
CA ASP A 260 -7.91 21.30 13.92
C ASP A 260 -7.78 21.08 15.43
N SER A 261 -7.66 19.82 15.88
CA SER A 261 -7.40 19.46 17.27
C SER A 261 -5.98 19.78 17.76
N LEU A 262 -5.04 20.05 16.84
CA LEU A 262 -3.65 20.37 17.16
C LEU A 262 -3.46 21.86 17.42
N SER A 263 -2.46 22.23 18.23
CA SER A 263 -2.01 23.61 18.36
C SER A 263 -1.53 24.16 17.01
N LEU A 264 -1.52 25.48 16.85
CA LEU A 264 -1.13 26.11 15.57
C LEU A 264 0.25 25.64 15.09
N ALA A 265 1.24 25.61 15.99
CA ALA A 265 2.60 25.19 15.65
C ALA A 265 2.68 23.71 15.21
N GLN A 266 2.02 22.82 15.97
CA GLN A 266 1.93 21.39 15.65
C GLN A 266 1.20 21.17 14.31
N ARG A 267 0.09 21.89 14.09
CA ARG A 267 -0.67 21.82 12.84
C ARG A 267 0.20 22.21 11.63
N GLN A 268 0.89 23.34 11.71
CA GLN A 268 1.77 23.78 10.62
C GLN A 268 2.89 22.79 10.33
N GLN A 269 3.49 22.20 11.37
CA GLN A 269 4.50 21.16 11.22
C GLN A 269 3.92 19.92 10.54
N GLN A 270 2.79 19.41 11.05
CA GLN A 270 2.10 18.24 10.50
C GLN A 270 1.71 18.45 9.03
N GLN A 271 1.17 19.62 8.71
CA GLN A 271 0.77 19.97 7.34
C GLN A 271 1.96 19.97 6.37
N ARG A 272 3.11 20.52 6.77
CA ARG A 272 4.34 20.47 5.93
C ARG A 272 4.81 19.04 5.75
N GLN A 273 4.85 18.26 6.83
CA GLN A 273 5.27 16.87 6.79
C GLN A 273 4.37 16.04 5.88
N CYS A 274 3.05 16.16 6.00
CA CYS A 274 2.09 15.40 5.20
C CYS A 274 2.17 15.72 3.71
N LYS A 275 2.40 16.98 3.33
CA LYS A 275 2.65 17.35 1.93
C LYS A 275 3.90 16.66 1.37
N ALA A 276 5.00 16.67 2.13
CA ALA A 276 6.25 16.03 1.72
C ALA A 276 6.09 14.50 1.64
N THR A 277 5.44 13.88 2.64
CA THR A 277 5.16 12.44 2.67
C THR A 277 4.32 12.02 1.47
N PHE A 278 3.22 12.74 1.18
CA PHE A 278 2.40 12.44 0.02
C PHE A 278 3.20 12.55 -1.29
N SER A 279 3.94 13.64 -1.48
CA SER A 279 4.72 13.84 -2.72
C SER A 279 5.70 12.68 -2.96
N THR A 280 6.44 12.27 -1.92
CA THR A 280 7.41 11.16 -2.05
C THR A 280 6.70 9.82 -2.27
N THR A 281 5.66 9.51 -1.48
CA THR A 281 4.93 8.24 -1.59
C THR A 281 4.23 8.12 -2.94
N HIS A 282 3.57 9.20 -3.37
CA HIS A 282 2.87 9.25 -4.66
C HIS A 282 3.82 9.03 -5.83
N GLN A 283 4.95 9.75 -5.86
CA GLN A 283 5.95 9.58 -6.93
C GLN A 283 6.53 8.16 -6.96
N SER A 284 6.81 7.58 -5.78
CA SER A 284 7.31 6.21 -5.69
C SER A 284 6.32 5.19 -6.24
N TRP A 285 5.03 5.31 -5.89
CA TRP A 285 4.02 4.38 -6.38
C TRP A 285 3.68 4.59 -7.85
N LEU A 286 3.66 5.83 -8.35
CA LEU A 286 3.48 6.09 -9.79
C LEU A 286 4.58 5.44 -10.63
N TYR A 287 5.82 5.43 -10.14
CA TYR A 287 6.90 4.73 -10.83
C TYR A 287 6.55 3.25 -11.10
N TYR A 288 6.03 2.54 -10.09
CA TYR A 288 5.65 1.14 -10.25
C TYR A 288 4.30 0.93 -10.96
N LEU A 289 3.38 1.88 -10.86
CA LEU A 289 2.06 1.80 -11.48
C LEU A 289 2.05 2.19 -12.95
N ASP A 290 2.91 3.10 -13.37
CA ASP A 290 2.96 3.62 -14.75
C ASP A 290 3.99 2.88 -15.63
N ASN A 291 5.04 2.28 -15.05
CA ASN A 291 6.09 1.56 -15.79
C ASN A 291 5.82 0.05 -15.92
N ASN A 292 4.57 -0.35 -15.93
CA ASN A 292 4.16 -1.77 -15.96
C ASN A 292 4.50 -2.54 -17.24
N SER A 293 5.09 -1.91 -18.27
CA SER A 293 5.39 -2.54 -19.54
C SER A 293 6.82 -3.09 -19.67
N GLU A 294 7.67 -2.94 -18.65
CA GLU A 294 9.09 -3.32 -18.73
C GLU A 294 9.51 -4.48 -17.81
N TYR A 295 8.58 -5.12 -17.07
CA TYR A 295 8.92 -6.25 -16.18
C TYR A 295 8.21 -7.53 -16.55
#